data_f1309d4b2e61c0af942b3843d2403d44
#
_entry.id   f1309d4b2e61c0af942b3843d2403d44
#
_cell.length_a   1.000
_cell.length_b   1.000
_cell.length_c   1.000
_cell.angle_alpha   90.00
_cell.angle_beta   90.00
_cell.angle_gamma   90.00
#
_symmetry.space_group_name_H-M   'P 1'
#
loop_
_entity.id
_entity.type
_entity.pdbx_description
1 polymer ?
#
loop_
_entity_poly.entity_id
_entity_poly.type
_entity_poly.pdbx_seq_one_letter_code
_entity_poly.pdbx_strand_id
1 'polypeptide(L)'
;MIGGLEEKKLYRKYKITSVKNDDYLALQEVLTRRFKLNEENPDLDQLPDLFILDGGKGQLGILSDLAQKYPHFQKLRSQVQFAALGKGEARSTAHIGQKSKKSDALVWETLYVWDFWEIHEYSLVYDESDKLLIKLRNEAHRFANYYRKQQMNSEFQKSVKGVSKKNES
;
A
#
# COMPACT_ATOMS: atom_id res chain seq x y z
N MET A 1 -6.72 -6.14 -8.80
CA MET A 1 -6.88 -7.40 -9.58
C MET A 1 -8.34 -7.78 -9.62
N ILE A 2 -8.79 -8.40 -10.67
CA ILE A 2 -10.14 -8.95 -10.80
C ILE A 2 -10.00 -10.43 -11.12
N GLY A 3 -10.63 -11.30 -10.32
CA GLY A 3 -10.52 -12.75 -10.49
C GLY A 3 -9.07 -13.27 -10.49
N GLY A 4 -8.19 -12.66 -9.70
CA GLY A 4 -6.76 -13.03 -9.64
C GLY A 4 -5.89 -12.48 -10.78
N LEU A 5 -6.47 -11.75 -11.76
CA LEU A 5 -5.75 -11.18 -12.89
C LEU A 5 -5.51 -9.67 -12.74
N GLU A 6 -4.38 -9.20 -13.26
CA GLU A 6 -4.04 -7.79 -13.26
C GLU A 6 -4.93 -7.01 -14.24
N GLU A 7 -5.67 -6.01 -13.74
CA GLU A 7 -6.47 -5.10 -14.58
C GLU A 7 -5.83 -3.70 -14.56
N LYS A 8 -4.87 -3.49 -15.45
CA LYS A 8 -4.05 -2.27 -15.51
C LYS A 8 -4.86 -0.99 -15.76
N LYS A 9 -6.04 -1.09 -16.37
CA LYS A 9 -6.94 0.05 -16.61
C LYS A 9 -7.49 0.64 -15.31
N LEU A 10 -7.52 -0.17 -14.25
CA LEU A 10 -8.00 0.26 -12.93
C LEU A 10 -6.88 0.84 -12.04
N TYR A 11 -5.64 0.86 -12.51
CA TYR A 11 -4.56 1.45 -11.73
C TYR A 11 -4.75 2.95 -11.57
N ARG A 12 -4.64 3.44 -10.35
CA ARG A 12 -4.78 4.85 -10.00
C ARG A 12 -3.48 5.41 -9.46
N LYS A 13 -3.20 6.66 -9.81
CA LYS A 13 -2.04 7.41 -9.34
C LYS A 13 -2.54 8.60 -8.54
N TYR A 14 -2.00 8.76 -7.36
CA TYR A 14 -2.33 9.90 -6.51
C TYR A 14 -1.09 10.77 -6.32
N LYS A 15 -1.20 12.05 -6.68
CA LYS A 15 -0.18 13.03 -6.33
C LYS A 15 -0.44 13.46 -4.90
N ILE A 16 0.52 13.18 -4.00
CA ILE A 16 0.44 13.59 -2.60
C ILE A 16 0.68 15.09 -2.51
N THR A 17 -0.15 15.75 -1.72
CA THR A 17 -0.11 17.21 -1.54
C THR A 17 0.09 17.63 -0.11
N SER A 18 -0.24 16.77 0.85
CA SER A 18 -0.32 17.09 2.27
C SER A 18 1.04 17.25 2.94
N VAL A 19 1.98 16.34 2.73
CA VAL A 19 3.30 16.40 3.41
C VAL A 19 4.38 15.69 2.58
N LYS A 20 5.60 16.23 2.60
CA LYS A 20 6.77 15.54 2.08
C LYS A 20 7.35 14.67 3.20
N ASN A 21 7.62 13.39 2.91
CA ASN A 21 8.30 12.43 3.79
C ASN A 21 7.52 11.90 5.00
N ASP A 22 6.19 11.85 4.93
CA ASP A 22 5.36 11.15 5.91
C ASP A 22 4.46 10.14 5.19
N ASP A 23 4.86 8.87 5.23
CA ASP A 23 4.16 7.78 4.55
C ASP A 23 2.78 7.52 5.16
N TYR A 24 2.61 7.81 6.47
CA TYR A 24 1.34 7.65 7.16
C TYR A 24 0.32 8.68 6.65
N LEU A 25 0.67 9.96 6.66
CA LEU A 25 -0.19 11.03 6.16
C LEU A 25 -0.44 10.91 4.65
N ALA A 26 0.57 10.47 3.89
CA ALA A 26 0.41 10.22 2.47
C ALA A 26 -0.62 9.12 2.19
N LEU A 27 -0.56 8.00 2.92
CA LEU A 27 -1.52 6.91 2.78
C LEU A 27 -2.92 7.33 3.25
N GLN A 28 -3.01 8.09 4.35
CA GLN A 28 -4.27 8.66 4.82
C GLN A 28 -4.92 9.57 3.76
N GLU A 29 -4.14 10.45 3.11
CA GLU A 29 -4.62 11.29 2.00
C GLU A 29 -5.16 10.44 0.84
N VAL A 30 -4.42 9.42 0.41
CA VAL A 30 -4.82 8.53 -0.69
C VAL A 30 -6.13 7.83 -0.38
N LEU A 31 -6.23 7.21 0.79
CA LEU A 31 -7.43 6.48 1.20
C LEU A 31 -8.64 7.42 1.34
N THR A 32 -8.46 8.59 1.96
CA THR A 32 -9.54 9.59 2.06
C THR A 32 -10.07 9.98 0.69
N ARG A 33 -9.18 10.29 -0.25
CA ARG A 33 -9.56 10.67 -1.63
C ARG A 33 -10.22 9.52 -2.37
N ARG A 34 -9.74 8.29 -2.17
CA ARG A 34 -10.31 7.10 -2.80
C ARG A 34 -11.74 6.84 -2.34
N PHE A 35 -11.98 6.94 -1.04
CA PHE A 35 -13.32 6.70 -0.47
C PHE A 35 -14.29 7.84 -0.78
N LYS A 36 -13.80 9.08 -0.79
CA LYS A 36 -14.61 10.23 -1.20
C LYS A 36 -15.06 10.13 -2.65
N LEU A 37 -14.19 9.71 -3.56
CA LEU A 37 -14.55 9.50 -4.97
C LEU A 37 -15.61 8.42 -5.12
N ASN A 38 -15.55 7.34 -4.35
CA ASN A 38 -16.58 6.31 -4.37
C ASN A 38 -17.92 6.82 -3.82
N GLU A 39 -17.89 7.64 -2.76
CA GLU A 39 -19.11 8.25 -2.22
C GLU A 39 -19.80 9.18 -3.23
N GLU A 40 -19.01 9.99 -3.95
CA GLU A 40 -19.50 10.93 -4.95
C GLU A 40 -19.92 10.24 -6.26
N ASN A 41 -19.30 9.12 -6.62
CA ASN A 41 -19.50 8.43 -7.89
C ASN A 41 -19.48 6.90 -7.72
N PRO A 42 -20.44 6.30 -7.04
CA PRO A 42 -20.42 4.86 -6.71
C PRO A 42 -20.44 3.95 -7.94
N ASP A 43 -21.08 4.37 -9.03
CA ASP A 43 -21.17 3.59 -10.28
C ASP A 43 -19.87 3.61 -11.09
N LEU A 44 -19.11 4.71 -11.01
CA LEU A 44 -17.88 4.91 -11.78
C LEU A 44 -16.64 4.41 -11.04
N ASP A 45 -16.69 4.37 -9.73
CA ASP A 45 -15.55 4.06 -8.88
C ASP A 45 -15.89 2.96 -7.86
N GLN A 46 -16.18 1.77 -8.38
CA GLN A 46 -16.51 0.60 -7.56
C GLN A 46 -15.36 0.29 -6.59
N LEU A 47 -15.72 0.00 -5.35
CA LEU A 47 -14.77 -0.47 -4.36
C LEU A 47 -14.43 -1.94 -4.61
N PRO A 48 -13.21 -2.36 -4.34
CA PRO A 48 -12.85 -3.77 -4.37
C PRO A 48 -13.39 -4.49 -3.13
N ASP A 49 -13.54 -5.80 -3.21
CA ASP A 49 -13.90 -6.64 -2.06
C ASP A 49 -12.81 -6.63 -0.98
N LEU A 50 -11.55 -6.46 -1.39
CA LEU A 50 -10.38 -6.48 -0.51
C LEU A 50 -9.41 -5.35 -0.85
N PHE A 51 -9.08 -4.54 0.17
CA PHE A 51 -7.92 -3.63 0.15
C PHE A 51 -6.75 -4.26 0.89
N ILE A 52 -5.59 -4.30 0.23
CA ILE A 52 -4.33 -4.71 0.86
C ILE A 52 -3.38 -3.54 0.91
N LEU A 53 -2.93 -3.20 2.10
CA LEU A 53 -1.89 -2.21 2.33
C LEU A 53 -0.51 -2.87 2.33
N ASP A 54 0.47 -2.23 1.72
CA ASP A 54 1.86 -2.66 1.79
C ASP A 54 2.46 -2.17 3.12
N GLY A 55 2.58 -3.08 4.07
CA GLY A 55 3.08 -2.75 5.41
C GLY A 55 2.47 -3.63 6.49
N GLY A 56 2.69 -3.24 7.73
CA GLY A 56 2.24 -3.99 8.91
C GLY A 56 1.02 -3.37 9.61
N LYS A 57 0.84 -3.71 10.87
CA LYS A 57 -0.24 -3.20 11.74
C LYS A 57 -0.38 -1.68 11.73
N GLY A 58 0.74 -0.95 11.66
CA GLY A 58 0.72 0.51 11.67
C GLY A 58 -0.08 1.10 10.52
N GLN A 59 -0.01 0.50 9.33
CA GLN A 59 -0.78 0.95 8.18
C GLN A 59 -2.28 0.69 8.35
N LEU A 60 -2.66 -0.42 8.99
CA LEU A 60 -4.06 -0.68 9.32
C LEU A 60 -4.61 0.30 10.37
N GLY A 61 -3.77 0.82 11.27
CA GLY A 61 -4.16 1.85 12.23
C GLY A 61 -4.73 3.11 11.56
N ILE A 62 -4.24 3.46 10.37
CA ILE A 62 -4.77 4.57 9.57
C ILE A 62 -6.26 4.39 9.26
N LEU A 63 -6.68 3.15 8.99
CA LEU A 63 -8.08 2.84 8.69
C LEU A 63 -8.98 3.05 9.92
N SER A 64 -8.48 2.73 11.11
CA SER A 64 -9.19 2.99 12.36
C SER A 64 -9.39 4.50 12.57
N ASP A 65 -8.36 5.30 12.34
CA ASP A 65 -8.45 6.76 12.43
C ASP A 65 -9.44 7.33 11.40
N LEU A 66 -9.43 6.81 10.17
CA LEU A 66 -10.38 7.20 9.13
C LEU A 66 -11.82 6.81 9.50
N ALA A 67 -12.02 5.63 10.10
CA ALA A 67 -13.33 5.18 10.54
C ALA A 67 -13.92 6.06 11.66
N GLN A 68 -13.07 6.60 12.53
CA GLN A 68 -13.48 7.54 13.56
C GLN A 68 -13.82 8.92 12.99
N LYS A 69 -13.03 9.38 12.03
CA LYS A 69 -13.11 10.73 11.45
C LYS A 69 -14.23 10.87 10.41
N TYR A 70 -14.52 9.82 9.67
CA TYR A 70 -15.45 9.85 8.54
C TYR A 70 -16.59 8.82 8.72
N PRO A 71 -17.81 9.23 9.08
CA PRO A 71 -18.91 8.30 9.32
C PRO A 71 -19.27 7.40 8.14
N HIS A 72 -19.11 7.88 6.91
CA HIS A 72 -19.36 7.07 5.71
C HIS A 72 -18.38 5.90 5.59
N PHE A 73 -17.16 6.03 6.13
CA PHE A 73 -16.19 4.94 6.16
C PHE A 73 -16.71 3.72 6.93
N GLN A 74 -17.54 3.94 7.96
CA GLN A 74 -18.15 2.86 8.70
C GLN A 74 -19.14 2.04 7.86
N LYS A 75 -19.77 2.64 6.85
CA LYS A 75 -20.66 1.93 5.92
C LYS A 75 -19.92 0.93 5.07
N LEU A 76 -18.61 1.11 4.87
CA LEU A 76 -17.77 0.21 4.07
C LEU A 76 -17.49 -1.13 4.75
N ARG A 77 -17.74 -1.23 6.07
CA ARG A 77 -17.48 -2.46 6.85
C ARG A 77 -18.14 -3.72 6.27
N SER A 78 -19.34 -3.57 5.73
CA SER A 78 -20.10 -4.70 5.16
C SER A 78 -19.75 -4.98 3.70
N GLN A 79 -18.96 -4.12 3.07
CA GLN A 79 -18.69 -4.17 1.63
C GLN A 79 -17.23 -4.48 1.31
N VAL A 80 -16.32 -4.11 2.18
CA VAL A 80 -14.88 -4.17 1.91
C VAL A 80 -14.12 -4.79 3.07
N GLN A 81 -13.26 -5.75 2.78
CA GLN A 81 -12.29 -6.28 3.73
C GLN A 81 -10.98 -5.47 3.64
N PHE A 82 -10.35 -5.22 4.79
CA PHE A 82 -9.06 -4.55 4.86
C PHE A 82 -7.99 -5.46 5.44
N ALA A 83 -6.85 -5.49 4.77
CA ALA A 83 -5.70 -6.25 5.20
C ALA A 83 -4.40 -5.47 4.97
N ALA A 84 -3.34 -5.88 5.62
CA ALA A 84 -1.98 -5.44 5.33
C ALA A 84 -1.06 -6.65 5.23
N LEU A 85 -0.09 -6.58 4.33
CA LEU A 85 0.91 -7.62 4.16
C LEU A 85 2.27 -7.02 4.50
N GLY A 86 2.79 -7.40 5.64
CA GLY A 86 4.06 -6.91 6.17
C GLY A 86 5.08 -8.02 6.37
N LYS A 87 6.32 -7.61 6.54
CA LYS A 87 7.35 -8.52 7.03
C LYS A 87 7.00 -8.83 8.48
N GLY A 88 6.81 -10.10 8.81
CA GLY A 88 6.64 -10.53 10.18
C GLY A 88 7.88 -10.13 11.00
N GLU A 89 7.67 -9.77 12.25
CA GLU A 89 8.79 -9.71 13.18
C GLU A 89 9.40 -11.10 13.20
N ALA A 90 10.66 -11.21 12.78
CA ALA A 90 11.42 -12.42 13.00
C ALA A 90 11.31 -12.68 14.49
N ARG A 91 10.53 -13.69 14.90
CA ARG A 91 10.50 -14.12 16.28
C ARG A 91 11.94 -14.43 16.63
N SER A 92 12.55 -13.54 17.36
CA SER A 92 13.90 -13.66 17.89
C SER A 92 13.90 -14.78 18.94
N THR A 93 13.76 -16.00 18.49
CA THR A 93 14.31 -17.13 19.20
C THR A 93 15.78 -17.18 18.83
N ALA A 94 16.48 -16.11 19.25
CA ALA A 94 17.91 -16.09 19.22
C ALA A 94 18.42 -17.21 20.12
N HIS A 95 18.78 -18.33 19.53
CA HIS A 95 19.84 -19.13 20.08
C HIS A 95 21.11 -18.28 20.00
N ILE A 96 21.43 -17.68 21.14
CA ILE A 96 22.72 -17.06 21.41
C ILE A 96 23.81 -18.08 21.04
N GLY A 97 24.58 -17.82 20.00
CA GLY A 97 25.84 -18.54 19.83
C GLY A 97 26.25 -19.01 18.44
N GLN A 98 25.55 -18.71 17.37
CA GLN A 98 26.09 -19.03 16.04
C GLN A 98 25.97 -17.84 15.09
N LYS A 99 27.13 -17.31 14.66
CA LYS A 99 27.24 -16.42 13.49
C LYS A 99 26.78 -17.19 12.25
N SER A 100 25.52 -17.12 11.90
CA SER A 100 25.05 -17.63 10.62
C SER A 100 25.43 -16.65 9.53
N LYS A 101 26.14 -17.15 8.52
CA LYS A 101 26.38 -16.50 7.25
C LYS A 101 25.06 -15.99 6.69
N LYS A 102 25.10 -14.82 6.05
CA LYS A 102 24.04 -14.21 5.25
C LYS A 102 23.52 -15.22 4.20
N SER A 103 22.60 -16.07 4.56
CA SER A 103 21.90 -16.94 3.63
C SER A 103 20.55 -17.28 4.22
N ASP A 104 19.50 -16.85 3.52
CA ASP A 104 18.15 -17.39 3.58
C ASP A 104 17.45 -17.38 4.95
N ALA A 105 17.47 -16.23 5.63
CA ALA A 105 16.41 -15.96 6.57
C ALA A 105 15.11 -15.89 5.75
N LEU A 106 14.32 -16.96 5.77
CA LEU A 106 12.95 -16.96 5.28
C LEU A 106 12.26 -15.77 5.93
N VAL A 107 12.06 -14.71 5.16
CA VAL A 107 11.33 -13.55 5.63
C VAL A 107 9.88 -14.01 5.70
N TRP A 108 9.44 -14.40 6.88
CA TRP A 108 8.07 -14.78 7.14
C TRP A 108 7.20 -13.54 6.92
N GLU A 109 6.38 -13.58 5.89
CA GLU A 109 5.39 -12.56 5.67
C GLU A 109 4.18 -12.84 6.56
N THR A 110 3.62 -11.78 7.12
CA THR A 110 2.45 -11.87 7.99
C THR A 110 1.32 -11.06 7.35
N LEU A 111 0.18 -11.71 7.24
CA LEU A 111 -1.07 -11.06 6.85
C LEU A 111 -1.75 -10.54 8.10
N TYR A 112 -2.01 -9.25 8.12
CA TYR A 112 -2.81 -8.58 9.13
C TYR A 112 -4.17 -8.29 8.53
N VAL A 113 -5.25 -8.69 9.21
CA VAL A 113 -6.63 -8.46 8.78
C VAL A 113 -7.33 -7.63 9.83
N TRP A 114 -7.97 -6.55 9.42
CA TRP A 114 -8.73 -5.70 10.31
C TRP A 114 -10.23 -5.97 10.13
N ASP A 115 -10.89 -6.39 11.20
CA ASP A 115 -12.33 -6.65 11.24
C ASP A 115 -13.16 -5.48 11.80
N PHE A 116 -12.54 -4.29 11.90
CA PHE A 116 -13.07 -3.05 12.48
C PHE A 116 -13.08 -2.99 14.01
N TRP A 117 -12.73 -4.07 14.69
CA TRP A 117 -12.61 -4.13 16.13
C TRP A 117 -11.17 -4.37 16.54
N GLU A 118 -10.56 -5.38 15.95
CA GLU A 118 -9.19 -5.77 16.23
C GLU A 118 -8.43 -6.17 14.97
N ILE A 119 -7.13 -6.31 15.10
CA ILE A 119 -6.25 -6.76 14.01
C ILE A 119 -5.85 -8.20 14.31
N HIS A 120 -6.26 -9.09 13.45
CA HIS A 120 -5.86 -10.50 13.46
C HIS A 120 -4.58 -10.71 12.67
N GLU A 121 -3.72 -11.60 13.15
CA GLU A 121 -2.45 -11.93 12.51
C GLU A 121 -2.45 -13.37 12.01
N TYR A 122 -2.08 -13.53 10.74
CA TYR A 122 -1.97 -14.82 10.10
C TYR A 122 -0.57 -14.99 9.50
N SER A 123 0.13 -16.04 9.91
CA SER A 123 1.37 -16.45 9.25
C SER A 123 1.04 -17.09 7.91
N LEU A 124 1.72 -16.65 6.84
CA LEU A 124 1.51 -17.24 5.53
C LEU A 124 2.08 -18.68 5.48
N VAL A 125 1.33 -19.56 4.87
CA VAL A 125 1.72 -20.97 4.62
C VAL A 125 2.15 -21.19 3.16
N TYR A 126 2.15 -20.12 2.37
CA TYR A 126 2.55 -20.07 0.96
C TYR A 126 1.73 -20.98 0.05
N ASP A 127 0.47 -21.16 0.35
CA ASP A 127 -0.50 -21.77 -0.55
C ASP A 127 -0.83 -20.87 -1.76
N GLU A 128 -1.77 -21.26 -2.60
CA GLU A 128 -2.12 -20.48 -3.80
C GLU A 128 -2.75 -19.12 -3.45
N SER A 129 -3.48 -19.03 -2.34
CA SER A 129 -4.08 -17.77 -1.87
C SER A 129 -2.99 -16.82 -1.39
N ASP A 130 -2.05 -17.29 -0.59
CA ASP A 130 -0.92 -16.52 -0.11
C ASP A 130 -0.05 -16.00 -1.26
N LYS A 131 0.23 -16.87 -2.25
CA LYS A 131 0.96 -16.47 -3.46
C LYS A 131 0.25 -15.37 -4.24
N LEU A 132 -1.09 -15.40 -4.29
CA LEU A 132 -1.88 -14.36 -4.93
C LEU A 132 -1.77 -13.04 -4.18
N LEU A 133 -1.83 -13.03 -2.85
CA LEU A 133 -1.66 -11.84 -2.02
C LEU A 133 -0.27 -11.22 -2.21
N ILE A 134 0.77 -12.06 -2.19
CA ILE A 134 2.16 -11.64 -2.43
C ILE A 134 2.31 -11.04 -3.84
N LYS A 135 1.74 -11.69 -4.85
CA LYS A 135 1.74 -11.18 -6.23
C LYS A 135 1.06 -9.81 -6.33
N LEU A 136 -0.08 -9.63 -5.67
CA LEU A 136 -0.81 -8.36 -5.65
C LEU A 136 0.06 -7.23 -5.06
N ARG A 137 0.66 -7.47 -3.89
CA ARG A 137 1.56 -6.51 -3.25
C ARG A 137 2.77 -6.18 -4.14
N ASN A 138 3.40 -7.19 -4.70
CA ASN A 138 4.59 -6.99 -5.56
C ASN A 138 4.25 -6.17 -6.80
N GLU A 139 3.06 -6.36 -7.38
CA GLU A 139 2.61 -5.55 -8.52
C GLU A 139 2.32 -4.10 -8.11
N ALA A 140 1.69 -3.87 -6.97
CA ALA A 140 1.49 -2.53 -6.44
C ALA A 140 2.83 -1.81 -6.21
N HIS A 141 3.79 -2.50 -5.59
CA HIS A 141 5.14 -1.99 -5.38
C HIS A 141 5.89 -1.70 -6.69
N ARG A 142 5.80 -2.60 -7.67
CA ARG A 142 6.36 -2.41 -9.01
C ARG A 142 5.79 -1.15 -9.68
N PHE A 143 4.47 -0.97 -9.61
CA PHE A 143 3.78 0.17 -10.19
C PHE A 143 4.18 1.49 -9.51
N ALA A 144 4.25 1.52 -8.18
CA ALA A 144 4.67 2.68 -7.41
C ALA A 144 6.12 3.09 -7.75
N ASN A 145 7.04 2.12 -7.83
CA ASN A 145 8.44 2.36 -8.20
C ASN A 145 8.58 2.87 -9.64
N TYR A 146 7.82 2.32 -10.57
CA TYR A 146 7.79 2.80 -11.95
C TYR A 146 7.35 4.26 -12.03
N TYR A 147 6.29 4.60 -11.32
CA TYR A 147 5.77 5.97 -11.29
C TYR A 147 6.76 6.96 -10.67
N ARG A 148 7.39 6.59 -9.55
CA ARG A 148 8.43 7.40 -8.90
C ARG A 148 9.59 7.70 -9.86
N LYS A 149 10.06 6.69 -10.59
CA LYS A 149 11.13 6.88 -11.60
C LYS A 149 10.70 7.84 -12.72
N GLN A 150 9.45 7.74 -13.19
CA GLN A 150 8.94 8.67 -14.20
C GLN A 150 8.91 10.12 -13.70
N GLN A 151 8.47 10.34 -12.46
CA GLN A 151 8.44 11.68 -11.88
C GLN A 151 9.86 12.26 -11.77
N MET A 152 10.81 11.51 -11.22
CA MET A 152 12.21 11.93 -11.11
C MET A 152 12.79 12.31 -12.48
N ASN A 153 12.56 11.51 -13.51
CA ASN A 153 13.05 11.80 -14.86
C ASN A 153 12.40 13.07 -15.43
N SER A 154 11.11 13.30 -15.19
CA SER A 154 10.41 14.49 -15.67
C SER A 154 10.89 15.76 -14.97
N GLU A 155 11.19 15.69 -13.68
CA GLU A 155 11.75 16.81 -12.90
C GLU A 155 13.18 17.12 -13.34
N PHE A 156 13.99 16.09 -13.57
CA PHE A 156 15.35 16.25 -14.10
C PHE A 156 15.35 16.94 -15.48
N GLN A 157 14.48 16.51 -16.39
CA GLN A 157 14.36 17.15 -17.71
C GLN A 157 13.92 18.60 -17.63
N LYS A 158 13.03 18.95 -16.70
CA LYS A 158 12.61 20.34 -16.47
C LYS A 158 13.75 21.19 -15.91
N SER A 159 14.55 20.67 -15.00
CA SER A 159 15.71 21.37 -14.44
C SER A 159 16.78 21.64 -15.52
N VAL A 160 17.07 20.67 -16.37
CA VAL A 160 18.04 20.84 -17.48
C VAL A 160 17.56 21.92 -18.49
N LYS A 161 16.28 21.89 -18.87
CA LYS A 161 15.69 22.92 -19.78
C LYS A 161 15.64 24.32 -19.15
N GLY A 162 15.49 24.41 -17.84
CA GLY A 162 15.50 25.68 -17.11
C GLY A 162 16.90 26.32 -17.06
N VAL A 163 17.96 25.51 -17.01
CA VAL A 163 19.35 26.01 -17.04
C VAL A 163 19.75 26.51 -18.41
N SER A 164 19.35 25.82 -19.49
CA SER A 164 19.66 26.23 -20.86
C SER A 164 19.06 27.60 -21.22
N LYS A 165 17.87 27.93 -20.72
CA LYS A 165 17.22 29.25 -20.95
C LYS A 165 17.86 30.41 -20.18
N LYS A 166 18.60 30.15 -19.11
CA LYS A 166 19.32 31.20 -18.35
C LYS A 166 20.67 31.58 -18.93
N ASN A 167 21.22 30.75 -19.81
CA ASN A 167 22.52 30.99 -20.43
C ASN A 167 22.43 31.69 -21.81
N GLU A 168 21.20 31.94 -22.30
CA GLU A 168 20.92 32.66 -23.56
C GLU A 168 20.38 34.07 -23.35
N SER A 169 20.41 34.58 -22.12
CA SER A 169 20.06 35.94 -21.74
C SER A 169 21.27 36.69 -21.20
#